data_3ad5005a5904965eda89da89b18e9783
#
_entry.id   3ad5005a5904965eda89da89b18e9783
#
_cell.length_a   1.000
_cell.length_b   1.000
_cell.length_c   1.000
_cell.angle_alpha   90.00
_cell.angle_beta   90.00
_cell.angle_gamma   90.00
#
_symmetry.space_group_name_H-M   'P 1'
#
loop_
_entity.id
_entity.type
_entity.pdbx_description
1 polymer ?
#
loop_
_entity_poly.entity_id
_entity_poly.type
_entity_poly.pdbx_seq_one_letter_code
_entity_poly.pdbx_strand_id
1 'polypeptide(L)'
;MIVIDGRRQVHGDLQTHIAQLTELRRDLMQIATGEMPVRRILAAPMLDQVVLAKRAIPCLIGHLGEAADDSHVIQTSEIWVADWDTGWVRTKNRFFRIRRALDLNTK
;
A
#
# COMPACT_ATOMS: atom_id res chain seq x y z
N MET A 1 1.99 6.54 -2.47
CA MET A 1 0.53 6.65 -2.32
C MET A 1 -0.02 7.48 -3.47
N ILE A 2 -1.03 6.96 -4.13
CA ILE A 2 -1.76 7.67 -5.19
C ILE A 2 -2.92 8.43 -4.54
N VAL A 3 -3.14 9.67 -4.95
CA VAL A 3 -4.22 10.50 -4.40
C VAL A 3 -5.16 10.92 -5.53
N ILE A 4 -6.46 10.79 -5.29
CA ILE A 4 -7.52 11.26 -6.19
C ILE A 4 -8.06 12.56 -5.62
N ASP A 5 -8.10 13.63 -6.45
CA ASP A 5 -8.57 14.94 -6.01
C ASP A 5 -10.08 15.13 -6.23
N GLY A 6 -10.61 16.29 -5.81
CA GLY A 6 -12.04 16.60 -5.93
C GLY A 6 -12.54 16.72 -7.37
N ARG A 7 -11.66 16.74 -8.36
CA ARG A 7 -11.99 16.71 -9.78
C ARG A 7 -11.86 15.30 -10.37
N ARG A 8 -11.69 14.29 -9.54
CA ARG A 8 -11.43 12.90 -9.90
C ARG A 8 -10.17 12.71 -10.73
N GLN A 9 -9.20 13.60 -10.59
CA GLN A 9 -7.90 13.45 -11.22
C GLN A 9 -6.97 12.68 -10.31
N VAL A 10 -6.21 11.77 -10.92
CA VAL A 10 -5.26 10.91 -10.21
C VAL A 10 -3.90 11.60 -10.15
N HIS A 11 -3.38 11.76 -8.95
CA HIS A 11 -2.04 12.31 -8.72
C HIS A 11 -1.08 11.20 -8.32
N GLY A 12 -0.03 11.06 -9.09
CA GLY A 12 0.95 10.01 -8.96
C GLY A 12 1.06 9.19 -10.24
N ASP A 13 2.10 8.39 -10.33
CA ASP A 13 2.34 7.56 -11.51
C ASP A 13 1.66 6.19 -11.35
N LEU A 14 0.36 6.15 -11.64
CA LEU A 14 -0.44 4.94 -11.49
C LEU A 14 0.02 3.83 -12.43
N GLN A 15 0.44 4.17 -13.66
CA GLN A 15 0.88 3.16 -14.62
C GLN A 15 2.16 2.46 -14.19
N THR A 16 3.11 3.18 -13.64
CA THR A 16 4.33 2.59 -13.08
C THR A 16 3.99 1.68 -11.90
N HIS A 17 3.07 2.10 -11.02
CA HIS A 17 2.62 1.26 -9.91
C HIS A 17 1.96 -0.03 -10.40
N ILE A 18 1.10 0.06 -11.41
CA ILE A 18 0.44 -1.12 -11.99
C ILE A 18 1.48 -2.09 -12.57
N ALA A 19 2.46 -1.57 -13.30
CA ALA A 19 3.52 -2.40 -13.88
C ALA A 19 4.33 -3.10 -12.79
N GLN A 20 4.70 -2.39 -11.73
CA GLN A 20 5.46 -2.95 -10.61
C GLN A 20 4.67 -4.04 -9.89
N LEU A 21 3.38 -3.81 -9.65
CA LEU A 21 2.51 -4.78 -9.00
C LEU A 21 2.31 -6.04 -9.85
N THR A 22 2.18 -5.87 -11.15
CA THR A 22 2.04 -6.98 -12.09
C THR A 22 3.29 -7.86 -12.07
N GLU A 23 4.46 -7.25 -12.08
CA GLU A 23 5.73 -7.97 -11.97
C GLU A 23 5.87 -8.69 -10.63
N LEU A 24 5.56 -8.00 -9.54
CA LEU A 24 5.61 -8.59 -8.20
C LEU A 24 4.68 -9.79 -8.10
N ARG A 25 3.45 -9.66 -8.59
CA ARG A 25 2.48 -10.76 -8.59
C ARG A 25 3.02 -11.97 -9.34
N ARG A 26 3.58 -11.75 -10.53
CA ARG A 26 4.16 -12.83 -11.34
C ARG A 26 5.29 -13.53 -10.59
N ASP A 27 6.17 -12.77 -9.97
CA ASP A 27 7.31 -13.33 -9.24
C ASP A 27 6.86 -14.13 -8.01
N LEU A 28 5.90 -13.59 -7.27
CA LEU A 28 5.36 -14.28 -6.10
C LEU A 28 4.64 -15.58 -6.48
N MET A 29 3.89 -15.58 -7.58
CA MET A 29 3.22 -16.79 -8.06
C MET A 29 4.24 -17.85 -8.48
N GLN A 30 5.31 -17.46 -9.14
CA GLN A 30 6.37 -18.38 -9.53
C GLN A 30 7.06 -19.00 -8.30
N ILE A 31 7.38 -18.17 -7.31
CA ILE A 31 7.97 -18.64 -6.05
C ILE A 31 7.01 -19.59 -5.33
N ALA A 32 5.71 -19.28 -5.31
CA ALA A 32 4.70 -20.10 -4.65
C ALA A 32 4.58 -21.50 -5.26
N THR A 33 4.86 -21.65 -6.56
CA THR A 33 4.85 -22.95 -7.23
C THR A 33 6.14 -23.75 -7.01
N GLY A 34 7.10 -23.18 -6.30
CA GLY A 34 8.40 -23.83 -6.04
C GLY A 34 9.42 -23.64 -7.16
N GLU A 35 9.07 -22.93 -8.21
CA GLU A 35 9.99 -22.61 -9.31
C GLU A 35 10.74 -21.33 -9.00
N MET A 36 12.02 -21.45 -8.63
CA MET A 36 12.85 -20.26 -8.40
C MET A 36 13.32 -19.69 -9.73
N PRO A 37 13.14 -18.36 -9.96
CA PRO A 37 13.58 -17.73 -11.20
C PRO A 37 15.10 -17.51 -11.20
N VAL A 38 15.87 -18.59 -11.30
CA VAL A 38 17.32 -18.58 -11.08
C VAL A 38 18.05 -17.63 -12.02
N ARG A 39 17.67 -17.58 -13.29
CA ARG A 39 18.33 -16.70 -14.27
C ARG A 39 18.13 -15.23 -13.92
N ARG A 40 16.93 -14.87 -13.51
CA ARG A 40 16.61 -13.48 -13.12
C ARG A 40 17.31 -13.09 -11.82
N ILE A 41 17.40 -14.02 -10.89
CA ILE A 41 18.11 -13.80 -9.62
C ILE A 41 19.60 -13.60 -9.91
N LEU A 42 20.21 -14.42 -10.74
CA LEU A 42 21.63 -14.31 -11.08
C LEU A 42 21.95 -13.04 -11.87
N ALA A 43 20.99 -12.54 -12.65
CA ALA A 43 21.14 -11.30 -13.43
C ALA A 43 20.81 -10.05 -12.62
N ALA A 44 20.29 -10.21 -11.40
CA ALA A 44 19.89 -9.08 -10.55
C ALA A 44 21.12 -8.30 -10.05
N PRO A 45 20.97 -7.00 -9.79
CA PRO A 45 22.04 -6.19 -9.19
C PRO A 45 22.48 -6.75 -7.84
N MET A 46 23.78 -6.65 -7.60
CA MET A 46 24.35 -7.10 -6.32
C MET A 46 24.31 -5.96 -5.30
N LEU A 47 23.77 -6.25 -4.11
CA LEU A 47 23.90 -5.36 -2.96
C LEU A 47 24.95 -5.94 -2.02
N ASP A 48 25.86 -5.08 -1.55
CA ASP A 48 26.92 -5.49 -0.64
C ASP A 48 26.79 -4.77 0.71
N GLN A 49 27.33 -5.37 1.76
CA GLN A 49 27.30 -4.85 3.12
C GLN A 49 25.88 -4.48 3.59
N VAL A 50 24.97 -5.41 3.43
CA VAL A 50 23.53 -5.22 3.60
C VAL A 50 23.15 -5.21 5.08
N VAL A 51 22.27 -4.26 5.45
CA VAL A 51 21.64 -4.19 6.77
C VAL A 51 20.13 -4.24 6.58
N LEU A 52 19.45 -5.05 7.38
CA LEU A 52 17.99 -5.06 7.39
C LEU A 52 17.48 -3.81 8.11
N ALA A 53 16.73 -2.99 7.40
CA ALA A 53 16.16 -1.75 7.92
C ALA A 53 14.64 -1.76 7.76
N LYS A 54 13.97 -0.89 8.52
CA LYS A 54 12.53 -0.68 8.41
C LYS A 54 12.26 0.74 7.95
N ARG A 55 11.17 0.90 7.21
CA ARG A 55 10.77 2.18 6.65
C ARG A 55 9.32 2.46 7.03
N ALA A 56 9.03 3.72 7.42
CA ALA A 56 7.66 4.15 7.67
C ALA A 56 6.86 4.13 6.35
N ILE A 57 5.63 3.67 6.43
CA ILE A 57 4.70 3.63 5.30
C ILE A 57 3.43 4.41 5.66
N PRO A 58 2.74 5.03 4.69
CA PRO A 58 1.46 5.66 4.95
C PRO A 58 0.41 4.61 5.31
N CYS A 59 -0.23 4.79 6.46
CA CYS A 59 -1.32 3.94 6.93
C CYS A 59 -2.30 4.79 7.73
N LEU A 60 -3.46 4.20 8.06
CA LEU A 60 -4.44 4.85 8.93
C LEU A 60 -4.57 4.10 10.25
N ILE A 61 -4.79 4.87 11.30
CA ILE A 61 -5.20 4.35 12.59
C ILE A 61 -6.60 4.90 12.86
N GLY A 62 -7.55 4.05 13.17
CA GLY A 62 -8.92 4.48 13.40
C GLY A 62 -9.77 3.42 14.07
N HIS A 63 -11.00 3.80 14.37
CA HIS A 63 -11.97 2.89 14.96
C HIS A 63 -12.74 2.15 13.90
N LEU A 64 -12.80 0.83 14.03
CA LEU A 64 -13.54 -0.02 13.09
C LEU A 64 -15.02 -0.02 13.47
N GLY A 65 -15.87 0.29 12.48
CA GLY A 65 -17.31 0.28 12.65
C GLY A 65 -17.90 1.59 13.18
N GLU A 66 -19.19 1.56 13.53
CA GLU A 66 -19.93 2.75 13.92
C GLU A 66 -19.90 3.05 15.42
N ALA A 67 -19.50 2.08 16.22
CA ALA A 67 -19.44 2.24 17.67
C ALA A 67 -18.19 3.04 18.05
N ALA A 68 -18.37 4.06 18.88
CA ALA A 68 -17.27 4.81 19.49
C ALA A 68 -16.66 3.98 20.63
N ASP A 69 -16.23 2.78 20.32
CA ASP A 69 -15.65 1.85 21.28
C ASP A 69 -14.14 1.74 21.00
N ASP A 70 -13.34 2.16 21.96
CA ASP A 70 -11.89 2.13 21.87
C ASP A 70 -11.32 0.72 21.69
N SER A 71 -12.11 -0.32 21.98
CA SER A 71 -11.68 -1.70 21.84
C SER A 71 -11.46 -2.13 20.37
N HIS A 72 -11.94 -1.34 19.41
CA HIS A 72 -11.87 -1.67 18.00
C HIS A 72 -10.95 -0.73 17.20
N VAL A 73 -9.93 -0.19 17.85
CA VAL A 73 -8.91 0.59 17.15
C VAL A 73 -8.04 -0.34 16.33
N ILE A 74 -7.91 -0.04 15.04
CA ILE A 74 -7.05 -0.79 14.14
C ILE A 74 -6.04 0.11 13.45
N GLN A 75 -4.95 -0.49 13.00
CA GLN A 75 -4.00 0.13 12.09
C GLN A 75 -4.09 -0.60 10.76
N THR A 76 -4.27 0.15 9.68
CA THR A 76 -4.37 -0.45 8.34
C THR A 76 -3.00 -0.87 7.82
N SER A 77 -3.00 -1.69 6.79
CA SER A 77 -1.82 -1.88 5.96
C SER A 77 -1.52 -0.63 5.14
N GLU A 78 -0.46 -0.65 4.36
CA GLU A 78 -0.04 0.48 3.55
C GLU A 78 -1.16 0.99 2.64
N ILE A 79 -1.34 2.31 2.61
CA ILE A 79 -2.29 2.97 1.71
C ILE A 79 -1.66 3.06 0.32
N TRP A 80 -2.37 2.56 -0.67
CA TRP A 80 -1.94 2.63 -2.07
C TRP A 80 -2.65 3.73 -2.84
N VAL A 81 -3.94 3.93 -2.57
CA VAL A 81 -4.75 4.99 -3.19
C VAL A 81 -5.63 5.61 -2.12
N ALA A 82 -5.75 6.93 -2.14
CA ALA A 82 -6.63 7.66 -1.24
C ALA A 82 -7.48 8.67 -2.01
N ASP A 83 -8.76 8.75 -1.66
CA ASP A 83 -9.67 9.78 -2.11
C ASP A 83 -10.31 10.39 -0.85
N TRP A 84 -9.67 11.45 -0.36
CA TRP A 84 -10.08 12.10 0.88
C TRP A 84 -11.42 12.83 0.73
N ASP A 85 -11.74 13.30 -0.47
CA ASP A 85 -12.95 14.06 -0.72
C ASP A 85 -14.21 13.19 -0.69
N THR A 86 -14.14 12.00 -1.28
CA THR A 86 -15.26 11.06 -1.26
C THR A 86 -15.18 10.09 -0.08
N GLY A 87 -14.07 10.08 0.62
CA GLY A 87 -13.93 9.38 1.89
C GLY A 87 -13.66 7.90 1.77
N TRP A 88 -12.67 7.50 0.99
CA TRP A 88 -12.23 6.11 0.94
C TRP A 88 -10.74 6.00 0.67
N VAL A 89 -10.17 4.88 1.07
CA VAL A 89 -8.81 4.48 0.74
C VAL A 89 -8.78 3.03 0.29
N ARG A 90 -7.83 2.71 -0.55
CA ARG A 90 -7.47 1.32 -0.84
C ARG A 90 -6.12 1.05 -0.21
N THR A 91 -6.09 0.14 0.74
CA THR A 91 -4.84 -0.34 1.32
C THR A 91 -4.35 -1.57 0.55
N LYS A 92 -3.19 -2.07 0.92
CA LYS A 92 -2.69 -3.33 0.36
C LYS A 92 -3.71 -4.46 0.48
N ASN A 93 -4.48 -4.49 1.56
CA ASN A 93 -5.37 -5.62 1.87
C ASN A 93 -6.81 -5.41 1.43
N ARG A 94 -7.35 -4.18 1.49
CA ARG A 94 -8.76 -3.93 1.23
C ARG A 94 -9.09 -2.46 1.09
N PHE A 95 -10.35 -2.14 0.69
CA PHE A 95 -10.90 -0.80 0.81
C PHE A 95 -11.36 -0.51 2.23
N PHE A 96 -11.23 0.76 2.64
CA PHE A 96 -11.89 1.30 3.82
C PHE A 96 -12.63 2.57 3.46
N ARG A 97 -13.79 2.77 4.06
CA ARG A 97 -14.52 4.05 4.01
C ARG A 97 -14.12 4.88 5.21
N ILE A 98 -14.06 6.19 5.03
CA ILE A 98 -13.66 7.12 6.09
C ILE A 98 -14.86 7.98 6.42
N ARG A 99 -15.27 7.94 7.69
CA ARG A 99 -16.36 8.79 8.18
C ARG A 99 -15.85 10.15 8.63
N ARG A 100 -14.83 10.18 9.46
CA ARG A 100 -14.19 11.39 9.95
C ARG A 100 -12.69 11.23 9.98
N ALA A 101 -12.01 12.22 9.42
CA ALA A 101 -10.55 12.27 9.46
C ALA A 101 -10.16 13.36 10.48
N LEU A 102 -9.39 12.99 11.49
CA LEU A 102 -8.92 13.92 12.52
C LEU A 102 -7.64 14.61 12.08
N ASP A 103 -6.74 13.88 11.46
CA ASP A 103 -5.46 14.40 10.98
C ASP A 103 -4.98 13.56 9.79
N LEU A 104 -4.86 14.21 8.66
CA LEU A 104 -4.38 13.58 7.42
C LEU A 104 -3.00 14.09 7.00
N ASN A 105 -2.34 14.88 7.84
CA ASN A 105 -1.01 15.38 7.56
C ASN A 105 0.03 14.31 7.90
N THR A 106 0.72 13.83 6.89
CA THR A 106 1.91 12.99 7.05
C THR A 106 3.15 13.87 7.06
N LYS A 107 3.90 13.80 8.11
CA LYS A 107 5.20 14.46 8.18
C LYS A 107 6.30 13.45 7.87
#